data_0f272ab363b8182f5556e5b1e93be86d
#
_entry.id   0f272ab363b8182f5556e5b1e93be86d
#
_cell.length_a   1.000
_cell.length_b   1.000
_cell.length_c   1.000
_cell.angle_alpha   90.00
_cell.angle_beta   90.00
_cell.angle_gamma   90.00
#
_symmetry.space_group_name_H-M   'P 1'
#
loop_
_entity.id
_entity.type
_entity.pdbx_description
1 polymer ?
#
loop_
_entity_poly.entity_id
_entity_poly.type
_entity_poly.pdbx_seq_one_letter_code
_entity_poly.pdbx_strand_id
1 'polypeptide(L)'
;MSVFGRIICARAEKVVPLHPIFNNKVKMMDIKAALFDLDGVVFDTEPQYTVFWGSQCREFHPEHPGLEHEIKGQTLVQIYDAWFSGELADKQPLITERLNQFEQQMDYQYVAGFEAFIRKLRQQGVKTAVVTSSNQPKMQAVYASRPEFRGLFDAILTSEDFERSKPDPDCYLKAAERFGVEPKDCVVFEDSFNGLKSGRAAGMYVVGLATTNAADAIRPLCDEVVSDFTQL
;
A
#
# COMPACT_ATOMS: atom_id res chain seq x y z
N MET A 1 2.07 -41.34 -49.38
CA MET A 1 2.53 -41.23 -47.96
C MET A 1 2.21 -39.84 -47.49
N SER A 2 1.14 -39.71 -46.70
CA SER A 2 0.60 -38.43 -46.23
C SER A 2 1.22 -38.09 -44.88
N VAL A 3 1.81 -36.89 -44.74
CA VAL A 3 2.31 -36.35 -43.49
C VAL A 3 1.28 -35.37 -42.96
N PHE A 4 0.53 -35.80 -41.94
CA PHE A 4 -0.39 -34.94 -41.19
C PHE A 4 0.40 -34.02 -40.24
N GLY A 5 0.44 -32.72 -40.56
CA GLY A 5 0.88 -31.68 -39.64
C GLY A 5 -0.20 -31.45 -38.58
N ARG A 6 0.14 -31.70 -37.30
CA ARG A 6 -0.71 -31.34 -36.17
C ARG A 6 -0.65 -29.81 -35.96
N ILE A 7 -1.78 -29.15 -36.20
CA ILE A 7 -2.02 -27.76 -35.79
C ILE A 7 -2.25 -27.79 -34.29
N ILE A 8 -1.30 -27.25 -33.51
CA ILE A 8 -1.49 -26.99 -32.09
C ILE A 8 -2.33 -25.72 -31.98
N CYS A 9 -3.62 -25.90 -31.71
CA CYS A 9 -4.51 -24.78 -31.40
C CYS A 9 -4.18 -24.25 -30.00
N ALA A 10 -3.49 -23.14 -29.93
CA ALA A 10 -3.28 -22.42 -28.67
C ALA A 10 -4.65 -21.93 -28.18
N ARG A 11 -5.10 -22.51 -27.08
CA ARG A 11 -6.31 -22.09 -26.38
C ARG A 11 -6.09 -20.67 -25.87
N ALA A 12 -6.72 -19.68 -26.48
CA ALA A 12 -6.80 -18.33 -25.94
C ALA A 12 -7.53 -18.40 -24.58
N GLU A 13 -6.81 -18.19 -23.51
CA GLU A 13 -7.41 -18.02 -22.18
C GLU A 13 -8.34 -16.80 -22.25
N LYS A 14 -9.62 -17.01 -21.94
CA LYS A 14 -10.60 -15.94 -21.87
C LYS A 14 -10.19 -15.00 -20.74
N VAL A 15 -9.83 -13.78 -21.09
CA VAL A 15 -9.66 -12.68 -20.12
C VAL A 15 -11.01 -12.51 -19.42
N VAL A 16 -11.06 -12.86 -18.13
CA VAL A 16 -12.25 -12.65 -17.30
C VAL A 16 -12.31 -11.14 -16.99
N PRO A 17 -13.41 -10.44 -17.31
CA PRO A 17 -13.55 -9.02 -16.99
C PRO A 17 -13.45 -8.78 -15.49
N LEU A 18 -12.95 -7.60 -15.09
CA LEU A 18 -13.00 -7.13 -13.71
C LEU A 18 -14.43 -7.21 -13.15
N HIS A 19 -14.57 -7.56 -11.87
CA HIS A 19 -15.85 -7.77 -11.19
C HIS A 19 -16.79 -6.55 -11.35
N PRO A 20 -18.14 -6.75 -11.40
CA PRO A 20 -19.12 -5.69 -11.65
C PRO A 20 -19.11 -4.49 -10.68
N ILE A 21 -18.36 -4.56 -9.57
CA ILE A 21 -18.19 -3.43 -8.64
C ILE A 21 -17.53 -2.23 -9.34
N PHE A 22 -16.62 -2.47 -10.29
CA PHE A 22 -16.14 -1.43 -11.19
C PHE A 22 -17.18 -0.98 -12.23
N ASN A 23 -18.39 -1.61 -12.27
CA ASN A 23 -19.33 -1.44 -13.37
C ASN A 23 -20.39 -0.35 -13.19
N ASN A 24 -20.56 0.30 -12.03
CA ASN A 24 -21.69 1.21 -11.84
C ASN A 24 -21.37 2.71 -11.66
N LYS A 25 -20.11 3.10 -11.47
CA LYS A 25 -19.70 4.50 -11.48
C LYS A 25 -18.41 4.79 -12.25
N VAL A 26 -17.54 3.82 -12.39
CA VAL A 26 -16.37 3.87 -13.26
C VAL A 26 -16.79 3.32 -14.61
N LYS A 27 -17.56 4.11 -15.38
CA LYS A 27 -17.73 3.92 -16.81
C LYS A 27 -16.32 3.89 -17.39
N MET A 28 -15.79 2.67 -17.63
CA MET A 28 -14.53 2.40 -18.33
C MET A 28 -13.53 3.58 -18.23
N MET A 29 -13.07 3.89 -17.03
CA MET A 29 -11.80 4.60 -16.93
C MET A 29 -10.78 3.60 -17.47
N ASP A 30 -10.08 3.97 -18.53
CA ASP A 30 -8.87 3.28 -18.97
C ASP A 30 -7.82 3.49 -17.88
N ILE A 31 -7.98 2.76 -16.75
CA ILE A 31 -7.02 2.79 -15.66
C ILE A 31 -5.70 2.31 -16.23
N LYS A 32 -4.73 3.21 -16.24
CA LYS A 32 -3.40 2.96 -16.79
C LYS A 32 -2.40 2.60 -15.71
N ALA A 33 -2.64 3.04 -14.47
CA ALA A 33 -1.78 2.73 -13.33
C ALA A 33 -2.57 2.43 -12.06
N ALA A 34 -2.12 1.44 -11.29
CA ALA A 34 -2.62 1.06 -9.98
C ALA A 34 -1.49 1.26 -8.96
N LEU A 35 -1.74 2.10 -7.96
CA LEU A 35 -0.79 2.53 -6.96
C LEU A 35 -1.24 2.01 -5.60
N PHE A 36 -0.38 1.25 -4.94
CA PHE A 36 -0.71 0.54 -3.71
C PHE A 36 0.13 1.10 -2.55
N ASP A 37 -0.49 1.44 -1.43
CA ASP A 37 0.26 1.48 -0.19
C ASP A 37 0.78 0.09 0.17
N LEU A 38 1.67 -0.01 1.15
CA LEU A 38 2.31 -1.29 1.53
C LEU A 38 1.59 -1.94 2.70
N ASP A 39 1.60 -1.25 3.84
CA ASP A 39 1.14 -1.78 5.13
C ASP A 39 -0.38 -1.66 5.24
N GLY A 40 -1.05 -2.76 5.56
CA GLY A 40 -2.52 -2.80 5.55
C GLY A 40 -3.15 -2.88 4.15
N VAL A 41 -2.35 -2.76 3.07
CA VAL A 41 -2.82 -2.86 1.68
C VAL A 41 -2.21 -4.06 0.97
N VAL A 42 -0.90 -4.06 0.77
CA VAL A 42 -0.20 -5.22 0.17
C VAL A 42 0.01 -6.30 1.22
N PHE A 43 0.48 -5.92 2.41
CA PHE A 43 0.70 -6.83 3.54
C PHE A 43 -0.21 -6.54 4.72
N ASP A 44 -0.68 -7.58 5.39
CA ASP A 44 -1.45 -7.50 6.64
C ASP A 44 -0.51 -7.33 7.84
N THR A 45 0.16 -6.18 7.89
CA THR A 45 1.18 -5.86 8.90
C THR A 45 0.69 -4.96 10.03
N GLU A 46 -0.42 -4.26 9.86
CA GLU A 46 -0.94 -3.28 10.80
C GLU A 46 -1.25 -3.83 12.21
N PRO A 47 -1.78 -5.07 12.37
CA PRO A 47 -1.93 -5.66 13.72
C PRO A 47 -0.60 -5.83 14.43
N GLN A 48 0.48 -6.18 13.71
CA GLN A 48 1.81 -6.36 14.26
C GLN A 48 2.41 -5.01 14.69
N TYR A 49 2.26 -3.96 13.88
CA TYR A 49 2.67 -2.60 14.26
C TYR A 49 1.92 -2.08 15.47
N THR A 50 0.63 -2.40 15.60
CA THR A 50 -0.14 -2.02 16.81
C THR A 50 0.48 -2.60 18.07
N VAL A 51 0.96 -3.86 18.03
CA VAL A 51 1.66 -4.48 19.16
C VAL A 51 3.00 -3.82 19.43
N PHE A 52 3.81 -3.59 18.40
CA PHE A 52 5.12 -2.93 18.53
C PHE A 52 4.97 -1.52 19.11
N TRP A 53 4.21 -0.65 18.43
CA TRP A 53 4.03 0.73 18.88
C TRP A 53 3.32 0.81 20.22
N GLY A 54 2.37 -0.07 20.50
CA GLY A 54 1.73 -0.14 21.82
C GLY A 54 2.74 -0.40 22.93
N SER A 55 3.81 -1.18 22.68
CA SER A 55 4.88 -1.38 23.66
C SER A 55 5.71 -0.11 23.87
N GLN A 56 6.09 0.59 22.79
CA GLN A 56 6.86 1.84 22.87
C GLN A 56 6.02 2.97 23.51
N CYS A 57 4.74 3.10 23.13
CA CYS A 57 3.86 4.12 23.70
C CYS A 57 3.64 3.89 25.21
N ARG A 58 3.44 2.66 25.66
CA ARG A 58 3.34 2.36 27.10
C ARG A 58 4.61 2.68 27.89
N GLU A 59 5.79 2.50 27.27
CA GLU A 59 7.08 2.78 27.90
C GLU A 59 7.35 4.29 28.02
N PHE A 60 7.08 5.05 26.95
CA PHE A 60 7.49 6.45 26.83
C PHE A 60 6.34 7.46 26.97
N HIS A 61 5.09 7.03 26.80
CA HIS A 61 3.87 7.85 26.91
C HIS A 61 2.79 7.13 27.71
N PRO A 62 3.07 6.71 28.98
CA PRO A 62 2.08 6.02 29.80
C PRO A 62 0.83 6.87 30.07
N GLU A 63 0.93 8.20 29.97
CA GLU A 63 -0.14 9.18 30.11
C GLU A 63 -1.10 9.23 28.92
N HIS A 64 -0.73 8.64 27.76
CA HIS A 64 -1.53 8.67 26.53
C HIS A 64 -1.90 7.26 26.04
N PRO A 65 -2.85 6.57 26.71
CA PRO A 65 -3.31 5.25 26.28
C PRO A 65 -3.96 5.29 24.90
N GLY A 66 -3.56 4.40 24.00
CA GLY A 66 -4.13 4.31 22.64
C GLY A 66 -3.37 5.10 21.58
N LEU A 67 -2.26 5.75 21.95
CA LEU A 67 -1.41 6.49 21.02
C LEU A 67 -0.96 5.65 19.82
N GLU A 68 -0.78 4.34 20.00
CA GLU A 68 -0.43 3.39 18.92
C GLU A 68 -1.44 3.36 17.77
N HIS A 69 -2.67 3.81 17.99
CA HIS A 69 -3.69 3.92 16.94
C HIS A 69 -3.64 5.26 16.21
N GLU A 70 -3.14 6.32 16.88
CA GLU A 70 -3.05 7.66 16.30
C GLU A 70 -1.88 7.82 15.34
N ILE A 71 -0.80 7.06 15.56
CA ILE A 71 0.44 7.15 14.77
C ILE A 71 0.37 6.37 13.44
N LYS A 72 -0.69 5.58 13.21
CA LYS A 72 -0.86 4.78 12.00
C LYS A 72 -0.83 5.61 10.71
N GLY A 73 -0.17 5.09 9.67
CA GLY A 73 -0.06 5.74 8.37
C GLY A 73 0.88 6.96 8.34
N GLN A 74 1.66 7.18 9.42
CA GLN A 74 2.68 8.21 9.49
C GLN A 74 4.07 7.64 9.16
N THR A 75 4.96 8.48 8.62
CA THR A 75 6.38 8.14 8.52
C THR A 75 7.03 8.14 9.89
N LEU A 76 8.15 7.42 10.02
CA LEU A 76 8.92 7.40 11.27
C LEU A 76 9.35 8.82 11.70
N VAL A 77 9.69 9.69 10.75
CA VAL A 77 10.04 11.09 11.02
C VAL A 77 8.84 11.84 11.61
N GLN A 78 7.65 11.69 11.03
CA GLN A 78 6.43 12.33 11.57
C GLN A 78 6.10 11.84 12.98
N ILE A 79 6.27 10.54 13.24
CA ILE A 79 6.05 9.96 14.58
C ILE A 79 7.04 10.56 15.57
N TYR A 80 8.32 10.67 15.20
CA TYR A 80 9.35 11.21 16.08
C TYR A 80 9.17 12.69 16.35
N ASP A 81 8.87 13.49 15.34
CA ASP A 81 8.64 14.93 15.49
C ASP A 81 7.43 15.21 16.40
N ALA A 82 6.35 14.42 16.25
CA ALA A 82 5.13 14.64 17.01
C ALA A 82 5.21 14.12 18.46
N TRP A 83 5.84 12.95 18.67
CA TRP A 83 5.70 12.19 19.92
C TRP A 83 7.02 11.88 20.64
N PHE A 84 8.15 11.86 19.95
CA PHE A 84 9.45 11.50 20.53
C PHE A 84 10.49 12.61 20.37
N SER A 85 10.03 13.88 20.32
CA SER A 85 10.90 15.06 20.31
C SER A 85 11.18 15.59 21.73
N GLY A 86 11.94 16.66 21.84
CA GLY A 86 12.25 17.29 23.15
C GLY A 86 12.98 16.35 24.10
N GLU A 87 12.40 16.07 25.27
CA GLU A 87 13.00 15.21 26.31
C GLU A 87 13.14 13.74 25.87
N LEU A 88 12.40 13.30 24.87
CA LEU A 88 12.48 11.94 24.34
C LEU A 88 13.36 11.80 23.09
N ALA A 89 13.98 12.88 22.62
CA ALA A 89 14.80 12.85 21.41
C ALA A 89 15.98 11.85 21.51
N ASP A 90 16.54 11.67 22.71
CA ASP A 90 17.61 10.70 22.98
C ASP A 90 17.15 9.23 22.91
N LYS A 91 15.83 8.97 22.89
CA LYS A 91 15.24 7.62 22.76
C LYS A 91 15.03 7.19 21.32
N GLN A 92 14.99 8.13 20.35
CA GLN A 92 14.75 7.82 18.95
C GLN A 92 15.71 6.76 18.37
N PRO A 93 17.04 6.79 18.64
CA PRO A 93 17.94 5.74 18.15
C PRO A 93 17.58 4.35 18.69
N LEU A 94 17.21 4.25 19.97
CA LEU A 94 16.80 3.00 20.60
C LEU A 94 15.50 2.46 19.97
N ILE A 95 14.51 3.32 19.75
CA ILE A 95 13.25 2.95 19.14
C ILE A 95 13.48 2.52 17.69
N THR A 96 14.34 3.22 16.94
CA THR A 96 14.72 2.85 15.56
C THR A 96 15.37 1.48 15.51
N GLU A 97 16.28 1.18 16.42
CA GLU A 97 16.93 -0.13 16.49
C GLU A 97 15.91 -1.24 16.78
N ARG A 98 15.02 -1.03 17.76
CA ARG A 98 13.94 -1.96 18.11
C ARG A 98 13.00 -2.19 16.92
N LEU A 99 12.65 -1.11 16.21
CA LEU A 99 11.78 -1.17 15.02
C LEU A 99 12.43 -1.99 13.90
N ASN A 100 13.70 -1.70 13.60
CA ASN A 100 14.43 -2.45 12.56
C ASN A 100 14.53 -3.95 12.90
N GLN A 101 14.78 -4.30 14.18
CA GLN A 101 14.81 -5.69 14.63
C GLN A 101 13.43 -6.35 14.54
N PHE A 102 12.38 -5.62 14.89
CA PHE A 102 11.01 -6.09 14.79
C PHE A 102 10.61 -6.35 13.32
N GLU A 103 10.90 -5.42 12.42
CA GLU A 103 10.58 -5.52 10.99
C GLU A 103 11.33 -6.69 10.30
N GLN A 104 12.54 -7.02 10.75
CA GLN A 104 13.27 -8.21 10.26
C GLN A 104 12.59 -9.54 10.63
N GLN A 105 11.78 -9.55 11.68
CA GLN A 105 11.09 -10.74 12.19
C GLN A 105 9.59 -10.73 11.88
N MET A 106 9.10 -9.66 11.26
CA MET A 106 7.69 -9.47 10.95
C MET A 106 7.20 -10.51 9.93
N ASP A 107 5.96 -10.95 10.09
CA ASP A 107 5.30 -11.80 9.09
C ASP A 107 4.67 -10.91 8.00
N TYR A 108 5.19 -11.00 6.80
CA TYR A 108 4.70 -10.26 5.63
C TYR A 108 3.68 -11.08 4.85
N GLN A 109 2.55 -11.42 5.45
CA GLN A 109 1.45 -12.07 4.75
C GLN A 109 0.73 -11.08 3.85
N TYR A 110 0.47 -11.50 2.61
CA TYR A 110 -0.33 -10.68 1.69
C TYR A 110 -1.77 -10.55 2.18
N VAL A 111 -2.34 -9.35 2.02
CA VAL A 111 -3.78 -9.14 2.22
C VAL A 111 -4.57 -10.07 1.30
N ALA A 112 -5.69 -10.60 1.79
CA ALA A 112 -6.49 -11.58 1.09
C ALA A 112 -6.85 -11.14 -0.35
N GLY A 113 -6.57 -12.00 -1.33
CA GLY A 113 -6.86 -11.74 -2.74
C GLY A 113 -5.81 -10.91 -3.49
N PHE A 114 -4.86 -10.26 -2.79
CA PHE A 114 -3.87 -9.35 -3.40
C PHE A 114 -3.10 -9.98 -4.56
N GLU A 115 -2.54 -11.17 -4.36
CA GLU A 115 -1.70 -11.82 -5.39
C GLU A 115 -2.48 -12.17 -6.67
N ALA A 116 -3.75 -12.53 -6.56
CA ALA A 116 -4.60 -12.78 -7.73
C ALA A 116 -4.93 -11.46 -8.43
N PHE A 117 -5.22 -10.41 -7.67
CA PHE A 117 -5.58 -9.10 -8.16
C PHE A 117 -4.41 -8.43 -8.90
N ILE A 118 -3.20 -8.40 -8.33
CA ILE A 118 -2.03 -7.82 -8.99
C ILE A 118 -1.67 -8.54 -10.29
N ARG A 119 -1.76 -9.89 -10.32
CA ARG A 119 -1.55 -10.66 -11.55
C ARG A 119 -2.57 -10.30 -12.64
N LYS A 120 -3.84 -10.11 -12.27
CA LYS A 120 -4.92 -9.70 -13.20
C LYS A 120 -4.67 -8.32 -13.80
N LEU A 121 -4.30 -7.33 -12.98
CA LEU A 121 -3.96 -5.99 -13.45
C LEU A 121 -2.80 -6.01 -14.45
N ARG A 122 -1.75 -6.76 -14.17
CA ARG A 122 -0.59 -6.88 -15.05
C ARG A 122 -0.90 -7.57 -16.37
N GLN A 123 -1.77 -8.60 -16.35
CA GLN A 123 -2.27 -9.23 -17.60
C GLN A 123 -3.06 -8.26 -18.45
N GLN A 124 -3.70 -7.27 -17.86
CA GLN A 124 -4.44 -6.22 -18.55
C GLN A 124 -3.54 -5.06 -19.01
N GLY A 125 -2.24 -5.11 -18.74
CA GLY A 125 -1.28 -4.07 -19.13
C GLY A 125 -1.32 -2.82 -18.24
N VAL A 126 -2.00 -2.88 -17.08
CA VAL A 126 -2.01 -1.79 -16.09
C VAL A 126 -0.66 -1.72 -15.41
N LYS A 127 -0.07 -0.51 -15.36
CA LYS A 127 1.16 -0.26 -14.61
C LYS A 127 0.91 -0.36 -13.13
N THR A 128 1.86 -0.93 -12.38
CA THR A 128 1.68 -1.17 -10.95
C THR A 128 2.85 -0.62 -10.15
N ALA A 129 2.54 0.11 -9.08
CA ALA A 129 3.59 0.57 -8.15
C ALA A 129 3.16 0.41 -6.69
N VAL A 130 4.15 0.14 -5.84
CA VAL A 130 4.04 0.40 -4.40
C VAL A 130 4.44 1.84 -4.13
N VAL A 131 3.68 2.54 -3.28
CA VAL A 131 3.92 3.92 -2.84
C VAL A 131 3.78 3.96 -1.33
N THR A 132 4.89 3.77 -0.61
CA THR A 132 4.89 3.56 0.84
C THR A 132 5.62 4.65 1.61
N SER A 133 5.14 4.94 2.82
CA SER A 133 5.85 5.76 3.81
C SER A 133 7.02 5.03 4.48
N SER A 134 7.22 3.75 4.18
CA SER A 134 8.32 2.93 4.68
C SER A 134 9.66 3.36 4.07
N ASN A 135 10.72 3.21 4.86
CA ASN A 135 12.09 3.53 4.48
C ASN A 135 12.84 2.32 3.88
N GLN A 136 14.04 2.56 3.36
CA GLN A 136 14.89 1.51 2.77
C GLN A 136 15.21 0.36 3.74
N PRO A 137 15.56 0.57 5.04
CA PRO A 137 15.79 -0.53 5.97
C PRO A 137 14.62 -1.52 6.04
N LYS A 138 13.38 -1.02 6.17
CA LYS A 138 12.18 -1.86 6.14
C LYS A 138 12.03 -2.60 4.81
N MET A 139 12.23 -1.91 3.69
CA MET A 139 12.12 -2.55 2.37
C MET A 139 13.14 -3.68 2.19
N GLN A 140 14.33 -3.60 2.79
CA GLN A 140 15.28 -4.71 2.78
C GLN A 140 14.73 -5.93 3.56
N ALA A 141 14.05 -5.72 4.70
CA ALA A 141 13.39 -6.80 5.43
C ALA A 141 12.28 -7.46 4.60
N VAL A 142 11.45 -6.64 3.91
CA VAL A 142 10.43 -7.13 2.97
C VAL A 142 11.06 -7.99 1.88
N TYR A 143 12.13 -7.53 1.23
CA TYR A 143 12.79 -8.26 0.14
C TYR A 143 13.46 -9.55 0.60
N ALA A 144 13.97 -9.57 1.83
CA ALA A 144 14.54 -10.78 2.41
C ALA A 144 13.47 -11.83 2.73
N SER A 145 12.32 -11.38 3.25
CA SER A 145 11.17 -12.24 3.59
C SER A 145 10.39 -12.70 2.35
N ARG A 146 10.26 -11.82 1.35
CA ARG A 146 9.47 -12.03 0.13
C ARG A 146 10.31 -11.71 -1.12
N PRO A 147 11.22 -12.61 -1.54
CA PRO A 147 12.11 -12.36 -2.68
C PRO A 147 11.38 -12.07 -4.00
N GLU A 148 10.18 -12.63 -4.18
CA GLU A 148 9.33 -12.43 -5.36
C GLU A 148 8.69 -11.03 -5.43
N PHE A 149 8.60 -10.31 -4.31
CA PHE A 149 7.87 -9.06 -4.16
C PHE A 149 8.27 -8.01 -5.21
N ARG A 150 9.57 -7.80 -5.43
CA ARG A 150 10.05 -6.84 -6.43
C ARG A 150 9.53 -7.13 -7.84
N GLY A 151 9.34 -8.40 -8.17
CA GLY A 151 8.85 -8.83 -9.47
C GLY A 151 7.34 -8.60 -9.69
N LEU A 152 6.59 -8.26 -8.64
CA LEU A 152 5.15 -8.02 -8.74
C LEU A 152 4.81 -6.62 -9.26
N PHE A 153 5.74 -5.66 -9.19
CA PHE A 153 5.48 -4.26 -9.50
C PHE A 153 6.41 -3.73 -10.59
N ASP A 154 5.94 -2.74 -11.34
CA ASP A 154 6.76 -1.99 -12.30
C ASP A 154 7.63 -0.93 -11.60
N ALA A 155 7.20 -0.43 -10.43
CA ALA A 155 7.95 0.51 -9.60
C ALA A 155 7.67 0.32 -8.11
N ILE A 156 8.61 0.72 -7.27
CA ILE A 156 8.46 0.82 -5.82
C ILE A 156 9.01 2.19 -5.44
N LEU A 157 8.19 3.01 -4.79
CA LEU A 157 8.53 4.31 -4.24
C LEU A 157 8.45 4.22 -2.72
N THR A 158 9.51 4.64 -2.06
CA THR A 158 9.69 4.62 -0.61
C THR A 158 9.71 6.05 -0.06
N SER A 159 9.82 6.23 1.25
CA SER A 159 9.87 7.55 1.87
C SER A 159 11.01 8.44 1.34
N GLU A 160 12.05 7.85 0.77
CA GLU A 160 13.20 8.56 0.19
C GLU A 160 12.94 9.08 -1.24
N ASP A 161 11.86 8.64 -1.89
CA ASP A 161 11.55 9.01 -3.27
C ASP A 161 10.69 10.27 -3.39
N PHE A 162 10.16 10.80 -2.30
CA PHE A 162 9.29 11.99 -2.30
C PHE A 162 9.68 12.99 -1.19
N GLU A 163 9.35 14.26 -1.41
CA GLU A 163 9.75 15.36 -0.51
C GLU A 163 8.75 15.56 0.63
N ARG A 164 7.48 15.29 0.36
CA ARG A 164 6.40 15.49 1.31
C ARG A 164 5.64 14.19 1.53
N SER A 165 5.54 13.81 2.80
CA SER A 165 4.84 12.59 3.22
C SER A 165 3.32 12.76 3.15
N LYS A 166 2.59 11.64 3.02
CA LYS A 166 1.13 11.60 3.19
C LYS A 166 0.72 12.38 4.45
N PRO A 167 -0.29 13.25 4.41
CA PRO A 167 -1.38 13.34 3.42
C PRO A 167 -1.09 14.24 2.20
N ASP A 168 0.12 14.78 2.03
CA ASP A 168 0.48 15.51 0.80
C ASP A 168 0.40 14.56 -0.42
N PRO A 169 -0.06 15.04 -1.59
CA PRO A 169 -0.19 14.20 -2.79
C PRO A 169 1.14 13.84 -3.47
N ASP A 170 2.27 14.39 -3.04
CA ASP A 170 3.57 14.31 -3.69
C ASP A 170 3.96 12.88 -4.09
N CYS A 171 3.81 11.91 -3.17
CA CYS A 171 4.19 10.53 -3.43
C CYS A 171 3.39 9.88 -4.57
N TYR A 172 2.08 10.11 -4.63
CA TYR A 172 1.23 9.55 -5.69
C TYR A 172 1.40 10.29 -7.00
N LEU A 173 1.60 11.60 -6.99
CA LEU A 173 1.92 12.38 -8.19
C LEU A 173 3.24 11.94 -8.80
N LYS A 174 4.30 11.71 -8.00
CA LYS A 174 5.57 11.17 -8.47
C LYS A 174 5.45 9.76 -9.06
N ALA A 175 4.59 8.92 -8.49
CA ALA A 175 4.33 7.60 -9.05
C ALA A 175 3.64 7.67 -10.43
N ALA A 176 2.66 8.56 -10.59
CA ALA A 176 2.00 8.80 -11.87
C ALA A 176 2.96 9.36 -12.92
N GLU A 177 3.80 10.35 -12.53
CA GLU A 177 4.84 10.94 -13.37
C GLU A 177 5.84 9.89 -13.84
N ARG A 178 6.28 8.99 -12.96
CA ARG A 178 7.22 7.88 -13.28
C ARG A 178 6.71 6.98 -14.40
N PHE A 179 5.39 6.83 -14.52
CA PHE A 179 4.75 6.06 -15.58
C PHE A 179 4.32 6.90 -16.79
N GLY A 180 4.42 8.23 -16.71
CA GLY A 180 3.90 9.14 -17.74
C GLY A 180 2.38 9.05 -17.86
N VAL A 181 1.67 8.84 -16.76
CA VAL A 181 0.21 8.66 -16.69
C VAL A 181 -0.42 9.86 -15.99
N GLU A 182 -1.54 10.35 -16.53
CA GLU A 182 -2.30 11.41 -15.88
C GLU A 182 -2.93 10.90 -14.55
N PRO A 183 -2.96 11.71 -13.48
CA PRO A 183 -3.53 11.32 -12.20
C PRO A 183 -4.95 10.76 -12.30
N LYS A 184 -5.80 11.31 -13.14
CA LYS A 184 -7.19 10.83 -13.37
C LYS A 184 -7.29 9.41 -13.93
N ASP A 185 -6.21 8.92 -14.56
CA ASP A 185 -6.10 7.57 -15.13
C ASP A 185 -5.43 6.60 -14.14
N CYS A 186 -5.17 7.03 -12.89
CA CYS A 186 -4.61 6.24 -11.81
C CYS A 186 -5.66 5.84 -10.79
N VAL A 187 -5.50 4.66 -10.19
CA VAL A 187 -6.23 4.22 -9.00
C VAL A 187 -5.26 4.04 -7.84
N VAL A 188 -5.64 4.51 -6.66
CA VAL A 188 -4.91 4.36 -5.40
C VAL A 188 -5.64 3.37 -4.52
N PHE A 189 -4.90 2.43 -3.93
CA PHE A 189 -5.38 1.48 -2.90
C PHE A 189 -4.73 1.84 -1.57
N GLU A 190 -5.56 2.15 -0.57
CA GLU A 190 -5.12 2.70 0.72
C GLU A 190 -6.05 2.28 1.86
N ASP A 191 -5.50 2.20 3.08
CA ASP A 191 -6.21 1.83 4.30
C ASP A 191 -6.15 2.92 5.38
N SER A 192 -5.18 3.85 5.27
CA SER A 192 -4.91 4.90 6.25
C SER A 192 -5.58 6.22 5.93
N PHE A 193 -5.95 7.00 6.96
CA PHE A 193 -6.54 8.34 6.75
C PHE A 193 -5.62 9.29 5.97
N ASN A 194 -4.32 9.24 6.23
CA ASN A 194 -3.35 10.10 5.54
C ASN A 194 -3.18 9.71 4.08
N GLY A 195 -3.11 8.41 3.81
CA GLY A 195 -2.95 7.94 2.45
C GLY A 195 -4.20 8.15 1.59
N LEU A 196 -5.40 7.92 2.13
CA LEU A 196 -6.66 8.22 1.46
C LEU A 196 -6.76 9.71 1.07
N LYS A 197 -6.42 10.62 2.01
CA LYS A 197 -6.35 12.07 1.74
C LYS A 197 -5.34 12.40 0.66
N SER A 198 -4.16 11.77 0.68
CA SER A 198 -3.10 11.95 -0.31
C SER A 198 -3.56 11.55 -1.71
N GLY A 199 -4.15 10.37 -1.87
CA GLY A 199 -4.69 9.91 -3.16
C GLY A 199 -5.77 10.84 -3.73
N ARG A 200 -6.69 11.30 -2.88
CA ARG A 200 -7.71 12.27 -3.29
C ARG A 200 -7.12 13.64 -3.65
N ALA A 201 -6.15 14.13 -2.87
CA ALA A 201 -5.46 15.38 -3.17
C ALA A 201 -4.66 15.31 -4.48
N ALA A 202 -4.19 14.12 -4.85
CA ALA A 202 -3.57 13.86 -6.15
C ALA A 202 -4.57 13.85 -7.33
N GLY A 203 -5.87 13.90 -7.08
CA GLY A 203 -6.91 13.85 -8.12
C GLY A 203 -7.10 12.45 -8.72
N MET A 204 -6.75 11.40 -7.98
CA MET A 204 -6.86 10.01 -8.39
C MET A 204 -8.15 9.36 -7.89
N TYR A 205 -8.56 8.25 -8.50
CA TYR A 205 -9.61 7.39 -7.96
C TYR A 205 -9.05 6.63 -6.75
N VAL A 206 -9.78 6.65 -5.63
CA VAL A 206 -9.29 6.07 -4.37
C VAL A 206 -10.18 4.93 -3.92
N VAL A 207 -9.60 3.74 -3.78
CA VAL A 207 -10.22 2.56 -3.18
C VAL A 207 -9.67 2.40 -1.76
N GLY A 208 -10.54 2.56 -0.78
CA GLY A 208 -10.21 2.35 0.63
C GLY A 208 -10.33 0.87 1.01
N LEU A 209 -9.28 0.30 1.61
CA LEU A 209 -9.31 -1.03 2.21
C LEU A 209 -9.66 -0.92 3.70
N ALA A 210 -10.69 -1.63 4.14
CA ALA A 210 -11.12 -1.64 5.55
C ALA A 210 -10.31 -2.69 6.38
N THR A 211 -9.02 -2.75 6.15
CA THR A 211 -8.07 -3.65 6.84
C THR A 211 -7.57 -3.07 8.16
N THR A 212 -7.33 -1.75 8.19
CA THR A 212 -6.79 -1.02 9.36
C THR A 212 -7.85 -0.21 10.08
N ASN A 213 -8.70 0.45 9.31
CA ASN A 213 -9.76 1.33 9.81
C ASN A 213 -11.14 0.79 9.42
N ALA A 214 -12.15 1.05 10.27
CA ALA A 214 -13.53 0.64 9.98
C ALA A 214 -14.02 1.28 8.66
N ALA A 215 -14.75 0.51 7.86
CA ALA A 215 -15.26 0.93 6.56
C ALA A 215 -16.01 2.27 6.60
N ASP A 216 -16.85 2.49 7.62
CA ASP A 216 -17.61 3.74 7.76
C ASP A 216 -16.73 4.95 8.09
N ALA A 217 -15.60 4.74 8.77
CA ALA A 217 -14.65 5.81 9.09
C ALA A 217 -13.88 6.29 7.85
N ILE A 218 -13.52 5.39 6.92
CA ILE A 218 -12.76 5.73 5.72
C ILE A 218 -13.65 6.09 4.53
N ARG A 219 -14.92 5.69 4.51
CA ARG A 219 -15.87 5.94 3.41
C ARG A 219 -15.94 7.40 2.93
N PRO A 220 -15.91 8.44 3.79
CA PRO A 220 -15.92 9.82 3.33
C PRO A 220 -14.67 10.26 2.57
N LEU A 221 -13.58 9.49 2.67
CA LEU A 221 -12.25 9.82 2.14
C LEU A 221 -11.88 9.08 0.86
N CYS A 222 -12.72 8.19 0.36
CA CYS A 222 -12.46 7.40 -0.84
C CYS A 222 -13.69 7.35 -1.76
N ASP A 223 -13.49 6.85 -2.96
CA ASP A 223 -14.55 6.69 -3.96
C ASP A 223 -15.25 5.34 -3.79
N GLU A 224 -14.52 4.35 -3.29
CA GLU A 224 -14.99 2.99 -3.02
C GLU A 224 -14.35 2.44 -1.75
N VAL A 225 -15.06 1.56 -1.02
CA VAL A 225 -14.54 0.84 0.15
C VAL A 225 -14.75 -0.65 -0.06
N VAL A 226 -13.69 -1.40 0.14
CA VAL A 226 -13.68 -2.88 0.13
C VAL A 226 -13.05 -3.42 1.42
N SER A 227 -13.37 -4.65 1.82
CA SER A 227 -12.71 -5.28 2.96
C SER A 227 -11.29 -5.74 2.62
N ASP A 228 -11.14 -6.27 1.40
CA ASP A 228 -9.89 -6.81 0.86
C ASP A 228 -10.00 -6.99 -0.67
N PHE A 229 -8.96 -7.56 -1.30
CA PHE A 229 -8.93 -7.74 -2.76
C PHE A 229 -9.80 -8.90 -3.28
N THR A 230 -10.41 -9.70 -2.42
CA THR A 230 -11.34 -10.76 -2.86
C THR A 230 -12.64 -10.19 -3.41
N GLN A 231 -12.91 -8.91 -3.14
CA GLN A 231 -14.09 -8.18 -3.62
C GLN A 231 -13.85 -7.48 -4.97
N LEU A 232 -12.63 -7.55 -5.56
CA LEU A 232 -12.18 -6.86 -6.79
C LEU A 232 -11.76 -7.84 -7.95
#